data_8fb1ab783e6bfabd4a7561dad259e2db
#
_entry.id   8fb1ab783e6bfabd4a7561dad259e2db
#
_cell.length_a   1.000
_cell.length_b   1.000
_cell.length_c   1.000
_cell.angle_alpha   90.00
_cell.angle_beta   90.00
_cell.angle_gamma   90.00
#
_symmetry.space_group_name_H-M   'P 1'
#
loop_
_entity.id
_entity.type
_entity.pdbx_description
1 polymer ?
#
loop_
_entity_poly.entity_id
_entity_poly.type
_entity_poly.pdbx_seq_one_letter_code
_entity_poly.pdbx_strand_id
1 'polypeptide(L)'
;MFTIISMAGRGVLFAITEDQTQQLRAARGDDGAVLTIVQDEIEQAWDEAHLCQTDKAWDAIHRCLTDGTLRNGHGPLGWCILGGEQLHQGDSYIVCLLTPEQVQQVAEGLRPISKEWMRTRYFKIDPADYGVPGMLNDEDFEYTWEYFEGVRDYYTKAAAEGRWSIFTVDQ
;
A
#
# COMPACT_ATOMS: atom_id res chain seq x y z
N MET A 1 4.33 -17.39 1.11
CA MET A 1 3.17 -17.86 0.36
C MET A 1 2.03 -16.88 0.53
N PHE A 2 1.75 -16.09 -0.50
CA PHE A 2 0.88 -14.93 -0.33
C PHE A 2 -0.41 -15.01 -1.14
N THR A 3 -0.67 -16.13 -1.76
CA THR A 3 -1.78 -16.30 -2.70
C THR A 3 -3.15 -16.10 -2.07
N ILE A 4 -3.27 -16.29 -0.75
CA ILE A 4 -4.56 -16.24 -0.06
C ILE A 4 -4.84 -14.84 0.49
N ILE A 5 -3.81 -14.03 0.64
CA ILE A 5 -3.90 -12.70 1.26
C ILE A 5 -4.78 -11.76 0.46
N SER A 6 -4.63 -11.78 -0.85
CA SER A 6 -5.36 -10.90 -1.75
C SER A 6 -6.87 -11.08 -1.68
N MET A 7 -7.33 -12.22 -1.18
CA MET A 7 -8.76 -12.53 -1.11
C MET A 7 -9.44 -11.96 0.13
N ALA A 8 -8.70 -11.66 1.18
CA ALA A 8 -9.27 -11.32 2.48
C ALA A 8 -9.05 -9.87 2.90
N GLY A 9 -7.89 -9.30 2.65
CA GLY A 9 -7.48 -8.06 3.27
C GLY A 9 -7.86 -6.81 2.51
N ARG A 10 -8.32 -5.80 3.25
CA ARG A 10 -8.52 -4.46 2.72
C ARG A 10 -7.37 -3.58 3.16
N GLY A 11 -6.68 -2.98 2.21
CA GLY A 11 -5.52 -2.16 2.47
C GLY A 11 -5.88 -0.70 2.69
N VAL A 12 -5.15 -0.06 3.61
CA VAL A 12 -5.30 1.37 3.87
C VAL A 12 -3.93 2.02 4.00
N LEU A 13 -3.79 3.17 3.36
CA LEU A 13 -2.62 4.03 3.50
C LEU A 13 -2.95 5.14 4.50
N PHE A 14 -2.06 5.38 5.45
CA PHE A 14 -2.19 6.48 6.42
C PHE A 14 -0.97 7.37 6.37
N ALA A 15 -1.18 8.66 6.17
CA ALA A 15 -0.13 9.66 6.29
C ALA A 15 -0.03 10.06 7.76
N ILE A 16 1.06 9.67 8.41
CA ILE A 16 1.19 9.78 9.86
C ILE A 16 2.20 10.85 10.26
N THR A 17 2.12 11.25 11.52
CA THR A 17 2.98 12.28 12.10
C THR A 17 4.30 11.68 12.57
N GLU A 18 5.26 12.56 12.86
CA GLU A 18 6.54 12.17 13.46
C GLU A 18 6.33 11.45 14.79
N ASP A 19 5.43 11.93 15.64
CA ASP A 19 5.14 11.29 16.92
C ASP A 19 4.60 9.88 16.76
N GLN A 20 3.65 9.70 15.86
CA GLN A 20 3.10 8.37 15.56
C GLN A 20 4.19 7.43 15.04
N THR A 21 5.08 7.94 14.19
CA THR A 21 6.21 7.17 13.67
C THR A 21 7.15 6.73 14.79
N GLN A 22 7.47 7.63 15.71
CA GLN A 22 8.35 7.31 16.83
C GLN A 22 7.75 6.22 17.72
N GLN A 23 6.45 6.29 17.97
CA GLN A 23 5.75 5.27 18.75
C GLN A 23 5.81 3.91 18.06
N LEU A 24 5.56 3.88 16.75
CA LEU A 24 5.61 2.63 15.97
C LEU A 24 7.02 2.03 15.96
N ARG A 25 8.02 2.86 15.75
CA ARG A 25 9.41 2.39 15.74
C ARG A 25 9.87 1.89 17.10
N ALA A 26 9.43 2.55 18.17
CA ALA A 26 9.72 2.09 19.52
C ALA A 26 9.09 0.72 19.83
N ALA A 27 7.95 0.44 19.20
CA ALA A 27 7.26 -0.85 19.36
C ALA A 27 7.81 -1.93 18.45
N ARG A 28 8.71 -1.61 17.52
CA ARG A 28 9.25 -2.58 16.57
C ARG A 28 9.91 -3.74 17.31
N GLY A 29 9.59 -4.96 16.87
CA GLY A 29 10.01 -6.18 17.55
C GLY A 29 8.94 -6.77 18.45
N ASP A 30 7.88 -6.02 18.73
CA ASP A 30 6.72 -6.47 19.48
C ASP A 30 5.47 -6.26 18.63
N ASP A 31 5.07 -7.31 17.90
CA ASP A 31 3.94 -7.23 16.97
C ASP A 31 2.64 -6.80 17.65
N GLY A 32 2.40 -7.24 18.86
CA GLY A 32 1.21 -6.85 19.61
C GLY A 32 1.18 -5.36 19.90
N ALA A 33 2.33 -4.78 20.28
CA ALA A 33 2.42 -3.35 20.52
C ALA A 33 2.24 -2.54 19.23
N VAL A 34 2.83 -3.00 18.12
CA VAL A 34 2.63 -2.36 16.81
C VAL A 34 1.15 -2.36 16.43
N LEU A 35 0.48 -3.50 16.55
CA LEU A 35 -0.95 -3.60 16.22
C LEU A 35 -1.81 -2.73 17.13
N THR A 36 -1.48 -2.61 18.40
CA THR A 36 -2.22 -1.74 19.31
C THR A 36 -2.17 -0.29 18.84
N ILE A 37 -1.00 0.20 18.43
CA ILE A 37 -0.86 1.56 17.92
C ILE A 37 -1.66 1.72 16.62
N VAL A 38 -1.52 0.78 15.69
CA VAL A 38 -2.22 0.86 14.41
C VAL A 38 -3.72 0.82 14.61
N GLN A 39 -4.24 -0.15 15.34
CA GLN A 39 -5.69 -0.39 15.44
C GLN A 39 -6.38 0.54 16.41
N ASP A 40 -5.78 0.77 17.58
CA ASP A 40 -6.45 1.52 18.64
C ASP A 40 -6.22 3.03 18.57
N GLU A 41 -5.19 3.47 17.86
CA GLU A 41 -4.89 4.89 17.75
C GLU A 41 -5.09 5.40 16.31
N ILE A 42 -4.39 4.82 15.33
CA ILE A 42 -4.40 5.34 13.94
C ILE A 42 -5.72 5.00 13.24
N GLU A 43 -6.11 3.74 13.24
CA GLU A 43 -7.38 3.33 12.62
C GLU A 43 -8.59 3.89 13.38
N GLN A 44 -8.52 3.89 14.70
CA GLN A 44 -9.62 4.38 15.53
C GLN A 44 -9.90 5.87 15.27
N ALA A 45 -8.86 6.68 15.09
CA ALA A 45 -9.01 8.09 14.80
C ALA A 45 -9.65 8.33 13.43
N TRP A 46 -9.39 7.45 12.49
CA TRP A 46 -9.90 7.50 11.11
C TRP A 46 -9.85 8.90 10.52
N ASP A 47 -8.65 9.46 10.47
CA ASP A 47 -8.42 10.82 9.97
C ASP A 47 -8.54 10.83 8.44
N GLU A 48 -9.73 11.07 7.93
CA GLU A 48 -10.03 11.00 6.51
C GLU A 48 -9.17 11.95 5.66
N ALA A 49 -8.72 13.04 6.25
CA ALA A 49 -7.85 13.98 5.54
C ALA A 49 -6.47 13.39 5.25
N HIS A 50 -6.07 12.34 5.94
CA HIS A 50 -4.72 11.78 5.88
C HIS A 50 -4.72 10.27 5.67
N LEU A 51 -5.75 9.72 5.03
CA LEU A 51 -5.78 8.30 4.70
C LEU A 51 -6.27 8.09 3.27
N CYS A 52 -6.00 6.89 2.76
CA CYS A 52 -6.52 6.45 1.47
C CYS A 52 -6.87 4.97 1.58
N GLN A 53 -8.16 4.67 1.44
CA GLN A 53 -8.62 3.30 1.36
C GLN A 53 -8.28 2.74 -0.01
N THR A 54 -7.68 1.56 -0.06
CA THR A 54 -7.38 0.88 -1.32
C THR A 54 -8.29 -0.31 -1.54
N ASP A 55 -9.13 -0.64 -0.57
CA ASP A 55 -9.96 -1.84 -0.58
C ASP A 55 -9.08 -3.05 -0.95
N LYS A 56 -9.45 -3.82 -1.95
CA LYS A 56 -8.65 -4.96 -2.41
C LYS A 56 -7.79 -4.61 -3.64
N ALA A 57 -7.88 -3.40 -4.14
CA ALA A 57 -7.12 -2.97 -5.31
C ALA A 57 -5.61 -2.87 -5.05
N TRP A 58 -5.18 -2.79 -3.79
CA TRP A 58 -3.77 -2.70 -3.45
C TRP A 58 -2.93 -3.82 -4.06
N ASP A 59 -3.50 -5.02 -4.15
CA ASP A 59 -2.82 -6.18 -4.71
C ASP A 59 -2.42 -5.94 -6.18
N ALA A 60 -3.40 -5.65 -7.03
CA ALA A 60 -3.12 -5.40 -8.44
C ALA A 60 -2.27 -4.13 -8.63
N ILE A 61 -2.49 -3.10 -7.82
CA ILE A 61 -1.68 -1.87 -7.87
C ILE A 61 -0.22 -2.23 -7.62
N HIS A 62 0.06 -2.97 -6.57
CA HIS A 62 1.44 -3.36 -6.25
C HIS A 62 2.08 -4.16 -7.39
N ARG A 63 1.35 -5.13 -7.93
CA ARG A 63 1.85 -5.94 -9.04
C ARG A 63 2.14 -5.12 -10.28
N CYS A 64 1.29 -4.15 -10.60
CA CYS A 64 1.51 -3.27 -11.74
C CYS A 64 2.74 -2.38 -11.57
N LEU A 65 3.04 -1.98 -10.35
CA LEU A 65 4.15 -1.07 -10.05
C LEU A 65 5.48 -1.80 -9.82
N THR A 66 5.45 -3.12 -9.78
CA THR A 66 6.63 -3.94 -9.49
C THR A 66 6.82 -5.01 -10.58
N ASP A 67 7.28 -6.17 -10.17
CA ASP A 67 7.56 -7.29 -11.09
C ASP A 67 6.34 -8.18 -11.38
N GLY A 68 5.16 -7.76 -10.94
CA GLY A 68 3.93 -8.54 -11.13
C GLY A 68 3.60 -9.48 -9.99
N THR A 69 4.41 -9.52 -8.94
CA THR A 69 4.20 -10.39 -7.77
C THR A 69 3.89 -9.55 -6.53
N LEU A 70 3.60 -10.21 -5.40
CA LEU A 70 3.39 -9.54 -4.12
C LEU A 70 4.65 -9.48 -3.25
N ARG A 71 5.82 -9.69 -3.82
CA ARG A 71 7.06 -9.50 -3.08
C ARG A 71 7.25 -8.04 -2.72
N ASN A 72 7.97 -7.77 -1.63
CA ASN A 72 8.32 -6.42 -1.24
C ASN A 72 9.00 -5.69 -2.41
N GLY A 73 8.52 -4.48 -2.68
CA GLY A 73 9.04 -3.68 -3.77
C GLY A 73 10.23 -2.83 -3.36
N HIS A 74 11.02 -2.45 -4.34
CA HIS A 74 12.19 -1.60 -4.17
C HIS A 74 12.11 -0.41 -5.12
N GLY A 75 12.67 0.71 -4.70
CA GLY A 75 12.63 1.93 -5.47
C GLY A 75 11.26 2.62 -5.40
N PRO A 76 11.14 3.82 -5.99
CA PRO A 76 9.95 4.65 -5.78
C PRO A 76 8.63 3.97 -6.09
N LEU A 77 8.49 3.28 -7.22
CA LEU A 77 7.24 2.61 -7.54
C LEU A 77 7.01 1.39 -6.63
N GLY A 78 8.07 0.65 -6.32
CA GLY A 78 7.97 -0.53 -5.48
C GLY A 78 7.62 -0.22 -4.03
N TRP A 79 7.89 0.99 -3.56
CA TRP A 79 7.55 1.40 -2.19
C TRP A 79 6.08 1.79 -2.02
N CYS A 80 5.36 1.98 -3.10
CA CYS A 80 4.00 2.55 -3.06
C CYS A 80 3.06 1.79 -2.12
N ILE A 81 3.06 0.48 -2.16
CA ILE A 81 2.19 -0.38 -1.35
C ILE A 81 3.01 -1.25 -0.40
N LEU A 82 3.61 -2.33 -0.92
CA LEU A 82 4.37 -3.28 -0.11
C LEU A 82 5.87 -2.98 -0.21
N GLY A 83 6.32 -1.97 0.51
CA GLY A 83 7.72 -1.58 0.49
C GLY A 83 8.09 -0.73 1.68
N GLY A 84 9.38 -0.50 1.85
CA GLY A 84 9.89 0.24 2.99
C GLY A 84 10.17 -0.64 4.19
N GLU A 85 10.12 -0.03 5.38
CA GLU A 85 10.43 -0.71 6.62
C GLU A 85 9.25 -1.56 7.10
N GLN A 86 9.48 -2.85 7.33
CA GLN A 86 8.45 -3.76 7.85
C GLN A 86 8.40 -3.64 9.37
N LEU A 87 7.26 -3.19 9.90
CA LEU A 87 7.11 -3.00 11.34
C LEU A 87 6.45 -4.18 12.05
N HIS A 88 5.76 -5.03 11.31
CA HIS A 88 5.11 -6.23 11.84
C HIS A 88 5.78 -7.46 11.23
N GLN A 89 6.19 -8.40 12.05
CA GLN A 89 6.98 -9.57 11.60
C GLN A 89 6.11 -10.79 11.29
N GLY A 90 4.96 -10.93 11.96
CA GLY A 90 4.08 -12.07 11.74
C GLY A 90 3.28 -11.96 10.46
N ASP A 91 2.65 -13.08 10.07
CA ASP A 91 1.95 -13.19 8.79
C ASP A 91 0.51 -12.67 8.82
N SER A 92 -0.02 -12.39 10.01
CA SER A 92 -1.44 -12.01 10.16
C SER A 92 -1.72 -10.55 9.79
N TYR A 93 -0.71 -9.74 9.66
CA TYR A 93 -0.86 -8.31 9.39
C TYR A 93 0.38 -7.78 8.71
N ILE A 94 0.19 -6.79 7.84
CA ILE A 94 1.31 -6.10 7.20
C ILE A 94 1.28 -4.63 7.62
N VAL A 95 2.43 -4.11 8.04
CA VAL A 95 2.61 -2.67 8.32
C VAL A 95 3.93 -2.26 7.69
N CYS A 96 3.85 -1.49 6.60
CA CYS A 96 5.03 -0.98 5.88
C CYS A 96 5.16 0.52 6.12
N LEU A 97 6.35 0.98 6.47
CA LEU A 97 6.62 2.38 6.78
C LEU A 97 7.54 3.01 5.74
N LEU A 98 7.16 4.19 5.27
CA LEU A 98 8.00 5.03 4.40
C LEU A 98 8.38 6.32 5.11
N THR A 99 9.61 6.76 4.91
CA THR A 99 10.10 8.07 5.36
C THR A 99 9.51 9.19 4.51
N PRO A 100 9.53 10.44 4.98
CA PRO A 100 9.08 11.58 4.17
C PRO A 100 9.79 11.68 2.82
N GLU A 101 11.09 11.36 2.77
CA GLU A 101 11.87 11.35 1.54
C GLU A 101 11.39 10.28 0.57
N GLN A 102 11.09 9.10 1.07
CA GLN A 102 10.52 8.03 0.25
C GLN A 102 9.13 8.40 -0.25
N VAL A 103 8.31 9.01 0.60
CA VAL A 103 6.97 9.49 0.20
C VAL A 103 7.07 10.47 -0.96
N GLN A 104 8.02 11.41 -0.91
CA GLN A 104 8.24 12.36 -2.00
C GLN A 104 8.64 11.66 -3.30
N GLN A 105 9.54 10.69 -3.20
CA GLN A 105 9.99 9.93 -4.38
C GLN A 105 8.85 9.10 -4.97
N VAL A 106 8.00 8.50 -4.13
CA VAL A 106 6.81 7.79 -4.63
C VAL A 106 5.89 8.75 -5.35
N ALA A 107 5.59 9.91 -4.75
CA ALA A 107 4.71 10.90 -5.37
C ALA A 107 5.21 11.31 -6.76
N GLU A 108 6.50 11.54 -6.89
CA GLU A 108 7.12 11.88 -8.17
C GLU A 108 7.03 10.74 -9.18
N GLY A 109 7.28 9.51 -8.72
CA GLY A 109 7.25 8.32 -9.57
C GLY A 109 5.85 7.99 -10.08
N LEU A 110 4.82 8.25 -9.28
CA LEU A 110 3.44 7.96 -9.67
C LEU A 110 2.86 9.00 -10.64
N ARG A 111 3.38 10.23 -10.61
CA ARG A 111 2.80 11.34 -11.37
C ARG A 111 2.65 11.08 -12.87
N PRO A 112 3.66 10.53 -13.58
CA PRO A 112 3.56 10.34 -15.02
C PRO A 112 2.81 9.08 -15.45
N ILE A 113 2.36 8.25 -14.53
CA ILE A 113 1.76 6.96 -14.88
C ILE A 113 0.41 7.19 -15.56
N SER A 114 0.30 6.72 -16.80
CA SER A 114 -0.94 6.78 -17.56
C SER A 114 -1.77 5.53 -17.35
N LYS A 115 -3.06 5.64 -17.64
CA LYS A 115 -3.97 4.50 -17.60
C LYS A 115 -3.51 3.39 -18.55
N GLU A 116 -3.03 3.79 -19.74
CA GLU A 116 -2.53 2.83 -20.74
C GLU A 116 -1.30 2.06 -20.24
N TRP A 117 -0.37 2.77 -19.60
CA TRP A 117 0.82 2.15 -19.04
C TRP A 117 0.43 1.10 -18.00
N MET A 118 -0.48 1.44 -17.09
CA MET A 118 -0.91 0.52 -16.06
C MET A 118 -1.69 -0.66 -16.66
N ARG A 119 -2.56 -0.41 -17.64
CA ARG A 119 -3.33 -1.45 -18.29
C ARG A 119 -2.44 -2.51 -18.94
N THR A 120 -1.38 -2.08 -19.61
CA THR A 120 -0.42 -3.00 -20.21
C THR A 120 0.20 -3.92 -19.17
N ARG A 121 0.58 -3.37 -18.03
CA ARG A 121 1.20 -4.14 -16.96
C ARG A 121 0.19 -5.02 -16.23
N TYR A 122 -1.03 -4.52 -16.05
CA TYR A 122 -2.10 -5.28 -15.41
C TYR A 122 -2.37 -6.60 -16.15
N PHE A 123 -2.50 -6.55 -17.46
CA PHE A 123 -2.80 -7.75 -18.24
C PHE A 123 -1.60 -8.70 -18.40
N LYS A 124 -0.43 -8.32 -17.90
CA LYS A 124 0.74 -9.20 -17.82
C LYS A 124 0.84 -9.93 -16.49
N ILE A 125 -0.01 -9.62 -15.53
CA ILE A 125 -0.02 -10.33 -14.24
C ILE A 125 -0.35 -11.80 -14.50
N ASP A 126 0.33 -12.70 -13.79
CA ASP A 126 0.01 -14.13 -13.85
C ASP A 126 -1.35 -14.39 -13.19
N PRO A 127 -2.38 -14.80 -13.95
CA PRO A 127 -3.71 -15.01 -13.38
C PRO A 127 -3.73 -16.05 -12.27
N ALA A 128 -2.86 -17.07 -12.36
CA ALA A 128 -2.79 -18.11 -11.32
C ALA A 128 -2.27 -17.54 -10.00
N ASP A 129 -1.34 -16.59 -10.07
CA ASP A 129 -0.77 -15.96 -8.89
C ASP A 129 -1.70 -14.88 -8.32
N TYR A 130 -2.45 -14.21 -9.18
CA TYR A 130 -3.40 -13.16 -8.76
C TYR A 130 -4.60 -13.73 -8.00
N GLY A 131 -4.90 -15.02 -8.16
CA GLY A 131 -5.90 -15.70 -7.37
C GLY A 131 -7.00 -16.36 -8.20
N VAL A 132 -8.15 -15.70 -8.35
CA VAL A 132 -9.31 -16.33 -8.99
C VAL A 132 -9.17 -16.34 -10.51
N PRO A 133 -9.29 -17.51 -11.18
CA PRO A 133 -9.28 -17.56 -12.63
C PRO A 133 -10.35 -16.64 -13.23
N GLY A 134 -9.96 -15.88 -14.25
CA GLY A 134 -10.87 -14.95 -14.92
C GLY A 134 -10.98 -13.58 -14.28
N MET A 135 -10.25 -13.32 -13.20
CA MET A 135 -10.26 -11.99 -12.58
C MET A 135 -9.54 -10.91 -13.38
N LEU A 136 -8.61 -11.28 -14.25
CA LEU A 136 -7.97 -10.30 -15.11
C LEU A 136 -8.93 -9.95 -16.26
N ASN A 137 -9.68 -8.89 -16.06
CA ASN A 137 -10.66 -8.43 -17.04
C ASN A 137 -10.78 -6.90 -16.97
N ASP A 138 -11.53 -6.34 -17.93
CA ASP A 138 -11.67 -4.89 -18.01
C ASP A 138 -12.31 -4.29 -16.77
N GLU A 139 -13.30 -4.95 -16.20
CA GLU A 139 -13.99 -4.46 -15.02
C GLU A 139 -13.06 -4.37 -13.81
N ASP A 140 -12.27 -5.43 -13.58
CA ASP A 140 -11.30 -5.43 -12.48
C ASP A 140 -10.18 -4.43 -12.73
N PHE A 141 -9.77 -4.23 -13.98
CA PHE A 141 -8.79 -3.19 -14.28
C PHE A 141 -9.34 -1.80 -14.00
N GLU A 142 -10.59 -1.50 -14.38
CA GLU A 142 -11.20 -0.19 -14.10
C GLU A 142 -11.30 0.06 -12.60
N TYR A 143 -11.67 -0.94 -11.83
CA TYR A 143 -11.67 -0.89 -10.37
C TYR A 143 -10.25 -0.57 -9.84
N THR A 144 -9.25 -1.27 -10.33
CA THR A 144 -7.84 -1.06 -9.93
C THR A 144 -7.39 0.37 -10.27
N TRP A 145 -7.68 0.83 -11.47
CA TRP A 145 -7.28 2.16 -11.90
C TRP A 145 -7.94 3.27 -11.07
N GLU A 146 -9.22 3.12 -10.78
CA GLU A 146 -9.95 4.10 -9.99
C GLU A 146 -9.31 4.27 -8.60
N TYR A 147 -8.98 3.16 -7.95
CA TYR A 147 -8.28 3.21 -6.66
C TYR A 147 -6.86 3.77 -6.80
N PHE A 148 -6.18 3.44 -7.90
CA PHE A 148 -4.84 3.98 -8.13
C PHE A 148 -4.84 5.51 -8.22
N GLU A 149 -5.86 6.10 -8.83
CA GLU A 149 -5.96 7.56 -8.88
C GLU A 149 -6.04 8.16 -7.47
N GLY A 150 -6.78 7.53 -6.58
CA GLY A 150 -6.84 7.93 -5.18
C GLY A 150 -5.50 7.78 -4.46
N VAL A 151 -4.78 6.70 -4.75
CA VAL A 151 -3.43 6.48 -4.19
C VAL A 151 -2.48 7.58 -4.65
N ARG A 152 -2.52 7.95 -5.91
CA ARG A 152 -1.69 9.01 -6.45
C ARG A 152 -1.97 10.34 -5.76
N ASP A 153 -3.25 10.70 -5.60
CA ASP A 153 -3.65 11.92 -4.90
C ASP A 153 -3.19 11.91 -3.44
N TYR A 154 -3.30 10.75 -2.79
CA TYR A 154 -2.83 10.55 -1.42
C TYR A 154 -1.34 10.87 -1.29
N TYR A 155 -0.51 10.30 -2.15
CA TYR A 155 0.94 10.53 -2.09
C TYR A 155 1.30 11.98 -2.42
N THR A 156 0.60 12.59 -3.37
CA THR A 156 0.81 14.00 -3.69
C THR A 156 0.59 14.88 -2.46
N LYS A 157 -0.50 14.64 -1.74
CA LYS A 157 -0.83 15.40 -0.53
C LYS A 157 0.14 15.10 0.61
N ALA A 158 0.42 13.82 0.86
CA ALA A 158 1.33 13.42 1.94
C ALA A 158 2.73 14.01 1.72
N ALA A 159 3.21 14.00 0.47
CA ALA A 159 4.50 14.59 0.11
C ALA A 159 4.52 16.10 0.36
N ALA A 160 3.45 16.80 -0.03
CA ALA A 160 3.35 18.25 0.17
C ALA A 160 3.35 18.62 1.64
N GLU A 161 2.84 17.75 2.51
CA GLU A 161 2.77 17.98 3.96
C GLU A 161 3.98 17.41 4.71
N GLY A 162 4.93 16.78 4.02
CA GLY A 162 6.12 16.24 4.64
C GLY A 162 5.85 15.07 5.58
N ARG A 163 4.80 14.30 5.35
CA ARG A 163 4.41 13.23 6.24
C ARG A 163 5.10 11.91 5.92
N TRP A 164 5.22 11.08 6.94
CA TRP A 164 5.52 9.65 6.81
C TRP A 164 4.27 8.94 6.31
N SER A 165 4.43 7.73 5.78
CA SER A 165 3.29 6.94 5.32
C SER A 165 3.42 5.51 5.82
N ILE A 166 2.29 4.92 6.23
CA ILE A 166 2.22 3.47 6.45
C ILE A 166 1.16 2.88 5.54
N PHE A 167 1.43 1.67 5.08
CA PHE A 167 0.42 0.83 4.45
C PHE A 167 0.10 -0.31 5.40
N THR A 168 -1.19 -0.53 5.65
CA THR A 168 -1.63 -1.61 6.53
C THR A 168 -2.64 -2.49 5.82
N VAL A 169 -2.54 -3.78 6.02
CA VAL A 169 -3.54 -4.74 5.55
C VAL A 169 -3.61 -5.91 6.51
N ASP A 170 -4.83 -6.26 6.89
CA ASP A 170 -5.16 -7.43 7.70
C ASP A 170 -5.22 -8.65 6.77
N GLN A 171 -4.69 -9.80 7.22
CA GLN A 171 -4.62 -11.01 6.41
C GLN A 171 -5.39 -12.18 7.02
#